data_cf77626c8c2590bf2e36a01c789896de
#
_entry.id   cf77626c8c2590bf2e36a01c789896de
#
_cell.length_a   1.000
_cell.length_b   1.000
_cell.length_c   1.000
_cell.angle_alpha   90.00
_cell.angle_beta   90.00
_cell.angle_gamma   90.00
#
_symmetry.space_group_name_H-M   'P 1'
#
loop_
_entity.id
_entity.type
_entity.pdbx_description
1 polymer ?
#
loop_
_entity_poly.entity_id
_entity_poly.type
_entity_poly.pdbx_seq_one_letter_code
_entity_poly.pdbx_strand_id
1 'polypeptide(L)'
;DLTSNQFKIGITKDSNYQYMANDKQTKVAFTQARQLWYYDYNGGTITNIYGFCQNDNFTDARVTYDENNIKILNMSKDGDITFAVYGYMNRGVHEGKVGIAVYRFEANKDRTQEILFIENNKPYSILKEDMETLLYLNKDGEFYYFDNDAVVKVDTATKKSEIFIEDVLNEHLAVSDDNHLIGYPNEMLPENTTQVTVLDLDTKKSWTLDAESGERLETIGFVEQDLILGRIREGDIEVALDKTVTCPISTIDIINQKKKVVKTYGSTGVYVMEATAKDGVVYLERVRKINGVFEPTTQDFITYKEKENDDEIKVSYKYTDNAYNQLYMTFPKYIYVTNKPKLMITKQTVNEEDTTVKITFDHINKKFYAYGQGQYMTDYLNLNEAVRVAYENAGVVLDENGVIVWRKIAVKDYHTVADKIKIYTVADVQDTLSACIYMMGVYEEKNPDLSAMQQDLAGDMPVEDVILKYTGRQGTDITGCDFENGLYYLCKDAPVITRFADGTYVLVTSYNGERIRYINPLETEDIVESREEFESKVKDSGNVFISYVR
;
A
#
# COMPACT_ATOMS: atom_id res chain seq x y z
N ASP A 1 11.54 14.26 -42.45
CA ASP A 1 11.85 13.14 -43.33
C ASP A 1 10.54 12.52 -43.79
N LEU A 2 10.25 12.62 -45.10
CA LEU A 2 8.98 12.15 -45.72
C LEU A 2 8.81 10.60 -45.74
N THR A 3 9.73 9.90 -45.12
CA THR A 3 9.81 8.41 -45.13
C THR A 3 9.92 7.81 -43.73
N SER A 4 9.66 8.59 -42.68
CA SER A 4 9.75 8.11 -41.30
C SER A 4 8.45 7.44 -40.87
N ASN A 5 8.57 6.28 -40.26
CA ASN A 5 7.47 5.64 -39.54
C ASN A 5 7.34 6.16 -38.08
N GLN A 6 8.05 7.24 -37.75
CA GLN A 6 8.02 7.86 -36.43
C GLN A 6 7.29 9.20 -36.48
N PHE A 7 6.44 9.42 -35.48
CA PHE A 7 5.71 10.65 -35.24
C PHE A 7 6.09 11.22 -33.87
N LYS A 8 6.56 12.47 -33.85
CA LYS A 8 6.84 13.15 -32.60
C LYS A 8 5.54 13.68 -32.00
N ILE A 9 5.15 13.14 -30.85
CA ILE A 9 3.92 13.50 -30.15
C ILE A 9 4.11 14.81 -29.39
N GLY A 10 5.20 14.99 -28.64
CA GLY A 10 5.42 16.17 -27.83
C GLY A 10 6.66 16.12 -26.96
N ILE A 11 6.73 17.04 -26.03
CA ILE A 11 7.77 17.14 -25.00
C ILE A 11 7.09 17.03 -23.64
N THR A 12 7.62 16.20 -22.76
CA THR A 12 7.11 16.05 -21.40
C THR A 12 8.26 15.99 -20.39
N LYS A 13 8.01 16.43 -19.17
CA LYS A 13 8.89 16.17 -18.01
C LYS A 13 8.52 14.86 -17.32
N ASP A 14 7.32 14.36 -17.61
CA ASP A 14 6.81 13.14 -17.02
C ASP A 14 7.42 11.92 -17.73
N SER A 15 7.96 10.99 -16.97
CA SER A 15 8.47 9.72 -17.46
C SER A 15 7.37 8.66 -17.59
N ASN A 16 6.23 8.86 -16.91
CA ASN A 16 5.11 7.93 -16.92
C ASN A 16 4.18 8.27 -18.07
N TYR A 17 4.11 7.40 -19.05
CA TYR A 17 3.16 7.47 -20.14
C TYR A 17 2.48 6.11 -20.32
N GLN A 18 1.23 6.16 -20.76
CA GLN A 18 0.46 4.98 -21.12
C GLN A 18 0.06 5.10 -22.58
N TYR A 19 -0.04 3.99 -23.25
CA TYR A 19 -0.62 3.94 -24.59
C TYR A 19 -1.33 2.60 -24.81
N MET A 20 -2.31 2.62 -25.69
CA MET A 20 -3.05 1.44 -26.13
C MET A 20 -3.41 1.60 -27.60
N ALA A 21 -3.13 0.58 -28.39
CA ALA A 21 -3.48 0.56 -29.83
C ALA A 21 -4.61 -0.44 -30.08
N ASN A 22 -5.39 -0.19 -31.15
CA ASN A 22 -6.37 -1.17 -31.60
C ASN A 22 -5.69 -2.35 -32.33
N ASP A 23 -6.39 -3.47 -32.49
CA ASP A 23 -5.87 -4.69 -33.14
C ASP A 23 -5.25 -4.43 -34.54
N LYS A 24 -5.77 -3.45 -35.25
CA LYS A 24 -5.29 -3.09 -36.60
C LYS A 24 -4.09 -2.15 -36.61
N GLN A 25 -3.61 -1.73 -35.44
CA GLN A 25 -2.50 -0.81 -35.29
C GLN A 25 -2.68 0.53 -36.06
N THR A 26 -3.92 0.98 -36.22
CA THR A 26 -4.25 2.22 -36.97
C THR A 26 -4.82 3.31 -36.07
N LYS A 27 -5.11 2.99 -34.84
CA LYS A 27 -5.65 3.90 -33.84
C LYS A 27 -4.92 3.69 -32.53
N VAL A 28 -4.57 4.78 -31.84
CA VAL A 28 -3.85 4.69 -30.57
C VAL A 28 -4.31 5.78 -29.61
N ALA A 29 -4.59 5.38 -28.38
CA ALA A 29 -4.75 6.27 -27.24
C ALA A 29 -3.42 6.39 -26.51
N PHE A 30 -3.09 7.56 -26.00
CA PHE A 30 -1.90 7.76 -25.19
C PHE A 30 -2.08 8.93 -24.23
N THR A 31 -1.37 8.87 -23.09
CA THR A 31 -1.35 9.95 -22.11
C THR A 31 -0.12 10.85 -22.35
N GLN A 32 -0.31 12.15 -22.24
CA GLN A 32 0.76 13.14 -22.26
C GLN A 32 0.36 14.37 -21.43
N ALA A 33 1.25 14.80 -20.56
CA ALA A 33 1.05 16.01 -19.75
C ALA A 33 -0.32 16.03 -19.05
N ARG A 34 -0.72 14.90 -18.43
CA ARG A 34 -2.00 14.71 -17.73
C ARG A 34 -3.23 14.92 -18.62
N GLN A 35 -3.09 14.59 -19.90
CA GLN A 35 -4.15 14.59 -20.89
C GLN A 35 -4.20 13.24 -21.58
N LEU A 36 -5.38 12.85 -22.02
CA LEU A 36 -5.60 11.68 -22.84
C LEU A 36 -5.86 12.10 -24.29
N TRP A 37 -5.05 11.56 -25.16
CA TRP A 37 -5.06 11.83 -26.60
C TRP A 37 -5.43 10.56 -27.37
N TYR A 38 -6.06 10.77 -28.51
CA TYR A 38 -6.41 9.73 -29.46
C TYR A 38 -5.92 10.10 -30.86
N TYR A 39 -5.13 9.23 -31.45
CA TYR A 39 -4.64 9.41 -32.81
C TYR A 39 -5.30 8.39 -33.75
N ASP A 40 -5.94 8.84 -34.81
CA ASP A 40 -6.48 8.05 -35.92
C ASP A 40 -5.61 8.24 -37.16
N TYR A 41 -4.81 7.21 -37.47
CA TYR A 41 -3.92 7.22 -38.62
C TYR A 41 -4.70 7.36 -39.94
N ASN A 42 -5.79 6.59 -40.11
CA ASN A 42 -6.60 6.59 -41.32
C ASN A 42 -7.37 7.91 -41.50
N GLY A 43 -7.86 8.46 -40.40
CA GLY A 43 -8.56 9.74 -40.39
C GLY A 43 -7.64 10.96 -40.47
N GLY A 44 -6.33 10.77 -40.22
CA GLY A 44 -5.35 11.84 -40.15
C GLY A 44 -5.65 12.87 -39.05
N THR A 45 -6.21 12.41 -37.92
CA THR A 45 -6.64 13.28 -36.82
C THR A 45 -5.95 12.91 -35.52
N ILE A 46 -5.71 13.90 -34.66
CA ILE A 46 -5.33 13.74 -33.27
C ILE A 46 -6.36 14.48 -32.41
N THR A 47 -6.99 13.79 -31.50
CA THR A 47 -8.09 14.32 -30.68
C THR A 47 -7.68 14.35 -29.22
N ASN A 48 -7.85 15.50 -28.54
CA ASN A 48 -7.82 15.57 -27.09
C ASN A 48 -9.16 15.08 -26.56
N ILE A 49 -9.19 13.93 -25.87
CA ILE A 49 -10.42 13.32 -25.36
C ILE A 49 -10.68 13.59 -23.89
N TYR A 50 -9.64 13.85 -23.11
CA TYR A 50 -9.75 14.28 -21.72
C TYR A 50 -8.48 14.98 -21.25
N GLY A 51 -8.62 15.94 -20.36
CA GLY A 51 -7.48 16.60 -19.74
C GLY A 51 -7.90 17.40 -18.51
N PHE A 52 -7.02 17.52 -17.54
CA PHE A 52 -7.24 18.31 -16.32
C PHE A 52 -7.07 19.82 -16.57
N CYS A 53 -6.41 20.20 -17.66
CA CYS A 53 -6.24 21.59 -18.09
C CYS A 53 -7.03 21.82 -19.38
N GLN A 54 -7.91 22.81 -19.40
CA GLN A 54 -8.79 23.09 -20.55
C GLN A 54 -8.39 24.32 -21.35
N ASN A 55 -7.45 25.12 -20.88
CA ASN A 55 -7.00 26.27 -21.63
C ASN A 55 -5.82 25.96 -22.57
N ASP A 56 -5.75 26.63 -23.69
CA ASP A 56 -4.73 26.42 -24.72
C ASP A 56 -3.29 26.65 -24.23
N ASN A 57 -3.12 27.37 -23.14
CA ASN A 57 -1.82 27.72 -22.56
C ASN A 57 -1.38 26.79 -21.40
N PHE A 58 -2.19 25.80 -21.03
CA PHE A 58 -1.92 24.90 -19.89
C PHE A 58 -1.61 25.62 -18.57
N THR A 59 -2.23 26.77 -18.35
CA THR A 59 -2.01 27.64 -17.19
C THR A 59 -3.20 27.68 -16.23
N ASP A 60 -4.14 26.74 -16.33
CA ASP A 60 -5.27 26.65 -15.41
C ASP A 60 -4.77 26.39 -13.99
N ALA A 61 -4.99 27.36 -13.09
CA ALA A 61 -4.54 27.28 -11.69
C ALA A 61 -5.11 26.07 -10.92
N ARG A 62 -6.22 25.50 -11.40
CA ARG A 62 -6.83 24.29 -10.81
C ARG A 62 -6.02 23.02 -11.06
N VAL A 63 -5.01 23.06 -11.92
CA VAL A 63 -4.12 21.95 -12.28
C VAL A 63 -2.82 21.97 -11.48
N THR A 64 -2.62 22.91 -10.57
CA THR A 64 -1.39 23.03 -9.77
C THR A 64 -1.19 21.91 -8.75
N TYR A 65 -2.23 21.14 -8.46
CA TYR A 65 -2.18 20.01 -7.54
C TYR A 65 -2.04 18.69 -8.34
N ASP A 66 -0.93 17.99 -8.13
CA ASP A 66 -0.67 16.66 -8.75
C ASP A 66 -1.44 15.55 -8.02
N GLU A 67 -2.74 15.74 -7.81
CA GLU A 67 -3.61 14.86 -7.03
C GLU A 67 -4.63 14.13 -7.90
N ASN A 68 -4.26 13.79 -9.14
CA ASN A 68 -5.11 13.00 -10.04
C ASN A 68 -4.30 12.32 -11.15
N ASN A 69 -4.86 11.27 -11.73
CA ASN A 69 -4.24 10.52 -12.83
C ASN A 69 -5.30 9.97 -13.80
N ILE A 70 -4.85 9.47 -14.94
CA ILE A 70 -5.66 8.83 -15.98
C ILE A 70 -5.12 7.43 -16.23
N LYS A 71 -5.99 6.42 -16.32
CA LYS A 71 -5.66 5.05 -16.75
C LYS A 71 -6.50 4.68 -17.98
N ILE A 72 -5.85 4.25 -19.06
CA ILE A 72 -6.53 3.68 -20.21
C ILE A 72 -6.91 2.24 -19.85
N LEU A 73 -8.19 1.90 -19.93
CA LEU A 73 -8.71 0.58 -19.52
C LEU A 73 -8.89 -0.35 -20.72
N ASN A 74 -9.47 0.18 -21.82
CA ASN A 74 -9.79 -0.64 -22.98
C ASN A 74 -9.89 0.23 -24.24
N MET A 75 -9.55 -0.37 -25.40
CA MET A 75 -9.81 0.20 -26.73
C MET A 75 -10.50 -0.84 -27.61
N SER A 76 -11.64 -0.49 -28.18
CA SER A 76 -12.36 -1.34 -29.13
C SER A 76 -11.66 -1.38 -30.50
N LYS A 77 -12.04 -2.35 -31.34
CA LYS A 77 -11.56 -2.45 -32.73
C LYS A 77 -11.82 -1.20 -33.55
N ASP A 78 -12.92 -0.50 -33.23
CA ASP A 78 -13.36 0.72 -33.93
C ASP A 78 -12.77 2.01 -33.33
N GLY A 79 -12.03 1.89 -32.22
CA GLY A 79 -11.32 2.98 -31.56
C GLY A 79 -12.11 3.67 -30.46
N ASP A 80 -13.23 3.11 -30.01
CA ASP A 80 -13.85 3.57 -28.77
C ASP A 80 -12.92 3.24 -27.61
N ILE A 81 -12.81 4.16 -26.65
CA ILE A 81 -11.88 4.05 -25.52
C ILE A 81 -12.66 4.14 -24.23
N THR A 82 -12.40 3.21 -23.33
CA THR A 82 -12.83 3.34 -21.93
C THR A 82 -11.61 3.64 -21.07
N PHE A 83 -11.70 4.66 -20.22
CA PHE A 83 -10.62 5.09 -19.35
C PHE A 83 -11.15 5.52 -17.99
N ALA A 84 -10.31 5.41 -16.98
CA ALA A 84 -10.59 5.89 -15.63
C ALA A 84 -9.78 7.17 -15.34
N VAL A 85 -10.40 8.07 -14.60
CA VAL A 85 -9.77 9.23 -14.00
C VAL A 85 -9.94 9.08 -12.49
N TYR A 86 -8.85 9.15 -11.73
CA TYR A 86 -8.92 8.98 -10.29
C TYR A 86 -8.11 10.03 -9.55
N GLY A 87 -8.55 10.34 -8.33
CA GLY A 87 -8.01 11.38 -7.50
C GLY A 87 -8.98 12.55 -7.31
N TYR A 88 -8.43 13.75 -7.11
CA TYR A 88 -9.20 14.97 -6.92
C TYR A 88 -9.83 15.45 -8.24
N MET A 89 -11.15 15.60 -8.24
CA MET A 89 -11.91 16.10 -9.37
C MET A 89 -11.89 17.64 -9.37
N ASN A 90 -11.10 18.22 -10.25
CA ASN A 90 -10.87 19.66 -10.28
C ASN A 90 -11.97 20.46 -11.03
N ARG A 91 -12.98 19.76 -11.56
CA ARG A 91 -14.09 20.35 -12.35
C ARG A 91 -15.22 19.37 -12.63
N GLY A 92 -16.29 19.88 -13.22
CA GLY A 92 -17.46 19.10 -13.61
C GLY A 92 -18.42 18.86 -12.48
N VAL A 93 -19.28 17.87 -12.63
CA VAL A 93 -20.35 17.53 -11.64
C VAL A 93 -19.76 17.09 -10.30
N HIS A 94 -18.56 16.52 -10.33
CA HIS A 94 -17.87 16.00 -9.14
C HIS A 94 -16.78 16.93 -8.61
N GLU A 95 -16.76 18.22 -9.04
CA GLU A 95 -15.75 19.18 -8.57
C GLU A 95 -15.69 19.24 -7.04
N GLY A 96 -14.47 19.15 -6.50
CA GLY A 96 -14.23 19.17 -5.05
C GLY A 96 -14.25 17.81 -4.38
N LYS A 97 -14.59 16.72 -5.08
CA LYS A 97 -14.58 15.35 -4.57
C LYS A 97 -13.30 14.62 -4.94
N VAL A 98 -12.97 13.61 -4.17
CA VAL A 98 -11.98 12.59 -4.51
C VAL A 98 -12.73 11.33 -4.94
N GLY A 99 -12.24 10.62 -5.95
CA GLY A 99 -12.90 9.40 -6.40
C GLY A 99 -12.33 8.84 -7.69
N ILE A 100 -13.06 7.88 -8.25
CA ILE A 100 -12.76 7.19 -9.50
C ILE A 100 -13.93 7.44 -10.46
N ALA A 101 -13.66 8.14 -11.56
CA ALA A 101 -14.63 8.36 -12.63
C ALA A 101 -14.25 7.53 -13.86
N VAL A 102 -15.16 6.70 -14.36
CA VAL A 102 -14.94 5.94 -15.60
C VAL A 102 -15.69 6.60 -16.75
N TYR A 103 -14.97 6.85 -17.81
CA TYR A 103 -15.46 7.51 -19.04
C TYR A 103 -15.39 6.58 -20.24
N ARG A 104 -16.28 6.82 -21.20
CA ARG A 104 -16.21 6.21 -22.52
C ARG A 104 -16.13 7.31 -23.59
N PHE A 105 -15.11 7.22 -24.43
CA PHE A 105 -15.01 7.98 -25.66
C PHE A 105 -15.54 7.15 -26.83
N GLU A 106 -16.52 7.68 -27.54
CA GLU A 106 -17.10 7.10 -28.76
C GLU A 106 -16.47 7.77 -29.98
N ALA A 107 -15.52 7.09 -30.62
CA ALA A 107 -14.71 7.63 -31.71
C ALA A 107 -15.56 8.12 -32.92
N ASN A 108 -16.63 7.39 -33.27
CA ASN A 108 -17.50 7.74 -34.40
C ASN A 108 -18.41 8.94 -34.12
N LYS A 109 -18.61 9.32 -32.86
CA LYS A 109 -19.45 10.45 -32.44
C LYS A 109 -18.63 11.62 -31.93
N ASP A 110 -17.31 11.43 -31.81
CA ASP A 110 -16.39 12.40 -31.20
C ASP A 110 -16.93 12.93 -29.87
N ARG A 111 -17.32 11.98 -29.00
CA ARG A 111 -18.03 12.26 -27.76
C ARG A 111 -17.46 11.46 -26.59
N THR A 112 -17.14 12.16 -25.49
CA THR A 112 -16.78 11.55 -24.21
C THR A 112 -17.94 11.66 -23.23
N GLN A 113 -18.28 10.55 -22.57
CA GLN A 113 -19.37 10.43 -21.60
C GLN A 113 -18.90 9.69 -20.37
N GLU A 114 -19.28 10.18 -19.18
CA GLU A 114 -19.07 9.46 -17.93
C GLU A 114 -20.00 8.26 -17.82
N ILE A 115 -19.48 7.11 -17.39
CA ILE A 115 -20.25 5.87 -17.20
C ILE A 115 -20.59 5.66 -15.74
N LEU A 116 -19.60 5.87 -14.85
CA LEU A 116 -19.79 5.73 -13.41
C LEU A 116 -18.83 6.64 -12.64
N PHE A 117 -19.22 6.98 -11.42
CA PHE A 117 -18.38 7.67 -10.45
C PHE A 117 -18.45 6.96 -9.10
N ILE A 118 -17.30 6.67 -8.52
CA ILE A 118 -17.15 6.07 -7.18
C ILE A 118 -16.49 7.12 -6.30
N GLU A 119 -17.22 7.65 -5.32
CA GLU A 119 -16.66 8.60 -4.36
C GLU A 119 -15.73 7.88 -3.38
N ASN A 120 -14.58 8.47 -3.09
CA ASN A 120 -13.59 7.96 -2.16
C ASN A 120 -13.10 9.09 -1.26
N ASN A 121 -12.80 8.79 0.00
CA ASN A 121 -12.37 9.78 0.98
C ASN A 121 -10.87 9.68 1.32
N LYS A 122 -10.15 8.75 0.70
CA LYS A 122 -8.71 8.57 0.92
C LYS A 122 -7.90 9.72 0.34
N PRO A 123 -6.77 10.11 0.97
CA PRO A 123 -5.78 10.96 0.33
C PRO A 123 -5.33 10.39 -1.02
N TYR A 124 -5.04 11.27 -1.99
CA TYR A 124 -4.69 10.83 -3.34
C TYR A 124 -3.50 9.87 -3.38
N SER A 125 -2.50 10.04 -2.51
CA SER A 125 -1.34 9.14 -2.44
C SER A 125 -1.74 7.69 -2.18
N ILE A 126 -2.67 7.45 -1.26
CA ILE A 126 -3.19 6.11 -0.93
C ILE A 126 -4.09 5.61 -2.06
N LEU A 127 -5.03 6.44 -2.53
CA LEU A 127 -5.89 6.07 -3.65
C LEU A 127 -5.09 5.73 -4.91
N LYS A 128 -3.99 6.43 -5.17
CA LYS A 128 -3.10 6.15 -6.29
C LYS A 128 -2.48 4.76 -6.18
N GLU A 129 -1.99 4.40 -5.02
CA GLU A 129 -1.40 3.08 -4.76
C GLU A 129 -2.43 1.97 -4.97
N ASP A 130 -3.64 2.12 -4.40
CA ASP A 130 -4.75 1.21 -4.61
C ASP A 130 -5.05 1.01 -6.12
N MET A 131 -5.10 2.11 -6.89
CA MET A 131 -5.39 2.07 -8.34
C MET A 131 -4.22 1.52 -9.17
N GLU A 132 -3.00 1.67 -8.72
CA GLU A 132 -1.82 1.06 -9.34
C GLU A 132 -1.77 -0.44 -9.07
N THR A 133 -2.30 -0.91 -7.93
CA THR A 133 -2.42 -2.33 -7.60
C THR A 133 -3.38 -3.04 -8.54
N LEU A 134 -4.61 -2.58 -8.68
CA LEU A 134 -5.57 -3.14 -9.63
C LEU A 134 -6.55 -2.07 -10.12
N LEU A 135 -6.63 -1.93 -11.43
CA LEU A 135 -7.65 -1.13 -12.10
C LEU A 135 -7.92 -1.73 -13.49
N TYR A 136 -9.00 -2.48 -13.62
CA TYR A 136 -9.29 -3.29 -14.81
C TYR A 136 -10.76 -3.24 -15.22
N LEU A 137 -11.00 -3.23 -16.51
CA LEU A 137 -12.34 -3.39 -17.10
C LEU A 137 -12.33 -4.60 -18.04
N ASN A 138 -13.10 -5.61 -17.72
CA ASN A 138 -13.20 -6.80 -18.54
C ASN A 138 -14.11 -6.61 -19.77
N LYS A 139 -14.19 -7.63 -20.64
CA LYS A 139 -14.97 -7.61 -21.88
C LYS A 139 -16.48 -7.59 -21.63
N ASP A 140 -16.93 -8.05 -20.48
CA ASP A 140 -18.34 -8.11 -20.09
C ASP A 140 -18.83 -6.79 -19.46
N GLY A 141 -17.93 -5.79 -19.31
CA GLY A 141 -18.25 -4.50 -18.72
C GLY A 141 -18.19 -4.50 -17.20
N GLU A 142 -17.53 -5.45 -16.61
CA GLU A 142 -17.28 -5.46 -15.17
C GLU A 142 -15.97 -4.74 -14.88
N PHE A 143 -16.03 -3.75 -14.01
CA PHE A 143 -14.93 -2.92 -13.57
C PHE A 143 -14.41 -3.42 -12.23
N TYR A 144 -13.13 -3.76 -12.17
CA TYR A 144 -12.43 -4.23 -10.99
C TYR A 144 -11.40 -3.22 -10.53
N TYR A 145 -11.33 -2.99 -9.24
CA TYR A 145 -10.30 -2.14 -8.65
C TYR A 145 -10.00 -2.59 -7.22
N PHE A 146 -8.83 -2.23 -6.74
CA PHE A 146 -8.41 -2.50 -5.36
C PHE A 146 -8.82 -1.34 -4.45
N ASP A 147 -9.40 -1.63 -3.28
CA ASP A 147 -9.72 -0.64 -2.25
C ASP A 147 -9.93 -1.33 -0.89
N ASN A 148 -9.37 -0.78 0.19
CA ASN A 148 -9.54 -1.27 1.56
C ASN A 148 -9.25 -2.77 1.73
N ASP A 149 -8.09 -3.22 1.27
CA ASP A 149 -7.65 -4.63 1.32
C ASP A 149 -8.64 -5.61 0.68
N ALA A 150 -9.29 -5.15 -0.37
CA ALA A 150 -10.27 -5.92 -1.11
C ALA A 150 -10.22 -5.62 -2.62
N VAL A 151 -10.62 -6.59 -3.41
CA VAL A 151 -10.96 -6.37 -4.82
C VAL A 151 -12.46 -6.08 -4.91
N VAL A 152 -12.80 -4.91 -5.39
CA VAL A 152 -14.17 -4.48 -5.62
C VAL A 152 -14.53 -4.68 -7.08
N LYS A 153 -15.73 -5.19 -7.33
CA LYS A 153 -16.31 -5.33 -8.67
C LYS A 153 -17.54 -4.44 -8.84
N VAL A 154 -17.61 -3.73 -9.95
CA VAL A 154 -18.77 -2.90 -10.34
C VAL A 154 -19.19 -3.26 -11.75
N ASP A 155 -20.44 -3.64 -11.94
CA ASP A 155 -21.06 -3.78 -13.26
C ASP A 155 -21.36 -2.38 -13.83
N THR A 156 -20.73 -2.01 -14.94
CA THR A 156 -20.82 -0.65 -15.50
C THR A 156 -22.20 -0.34 -16.08
N ALA A 157 -22.99 -1.35 -16.48
CA ALA A 157 -24.31 -1.17 -17.06
C ALA A 157 -25.38 -1.03 -15.97
N THR A 158 -25.34 -1.89 -14.96
CA THR A 158 -26.35 -1.92 -13.87
C THR A 158 -25.95 -1.07 -12.67
N LYS A 159 -24.68 -0.66 -12.59
CA LYS A 159 -24.07 0.08 -11.46
C LYS A 159 -24.14 -0.68 -10.12
N LYS A 160 -24.32 -1.98 -10.17
CA LYS A 160 -24.26 -2.84 -8.98
C LYS A 160 -22.82 -3.12 -8.63
N SER A 161 -22.50 -3.04 -7.35
CA SER A 161 -21.19 -3.33 -6.79
C SER A 161 -21.24 -4.51 -5.84
N GLU A 162 -20.13 -5.20 -5.72
CA GLU A 162 -19.88 -6.22 -4.71
C GLU A 162 -18.41 -6.21 -4.29
N ILE A 163 -18.13 -6.58 -3.05
CA ILE A 163 -16.80 -6.92 -2.61
C ILE A 163 -16.51 -8.31 -3.14
N PHE A 164 -15.56 -8.40 -4.07
CA PHE A 164 -15.33 -9.61 -4.86
C PHE A 164 -14.29 -10.56 -4.22
N ILE A 165 -13.25 -9.98 -3.62
CA ILE A 165 -12.25 -10.68 -2.81
C ILE A 165 -12.01 -9.81 -1.58
N GLU A 166 -12.08 -10.39 -0.40
CA GLU A 166 -11.83 -9.72 0.88
C GLU A 166 -10.48 -10.14 1.47
N ASP A 167 -9.96 -9.37 2.41
CA ASP A 167 -8.80 -9.68 3.23
C ASP A 167 -7.54 -10.04 2.44
N VAL A 168 -7.22 -9.22 1.43
CA VAL A 168 -5.98 -9.32 0.66
C VAL A 168 -5.24 -7.99 0.69
N LEU A 169 -4.00 -7.99 1.20
CA LEU A 169 -3.16 -6.78 1.17
C LEU A 169 -2.68 -6.49 -0.25
N ASN A 170 -2.45 -5.21 -0.57
CA ASN A 170 -2.00 -4.79 -1.89
C ASN A 170 -0.68 -5.46 -2.30
N GLU A 171 0.25 -5.62 -1.37
CA GLU A 171 1.55 -6.26 -1.55
C GLU A 171 1.47 -7.77 -1.81
N HIS A 172 0.32 -8.40 -1.46
CA HIS A 172 0.06 -9.84 -1.65
C HIS A 172 -0.98 -10.11 -2.75
N LEU A 173 -1.48 -9.08 -3.41
CA LEU A 173 -2.29 -9.22 -4.62
C LEU A 173 -1.39 -9.14 -5.86
N ALA A 174 -1.02 -10.29 -6.40
CA ALA A 174 -0.32 -10.34 -7.67
C ALA A 174 -1.27 -9.98 -8.83
N VAL A 175 -0.83 -9.13 -9.75
CA VAL A 175 -1.61 -8.71 -10.91
C VAL A 175 -0.73 -8.78 -12.16
N SER A 176 -1.24 -9.33 -13.28
CA SER A 176 -0.51 -9.37 -14.54
C SER A 176 -0.40 -7.98 -15.18
N ASP A 177 0.57 -7.76 -16.05
CA ASP A 177 0.83 -6.45 -16.68
C ASP A 177 -0.39 -5.87 -17.41
N ASP A 178 -1.23 -6.72 -17.98
CA ASP A 178 -2.49 -6.36 -18.64
C ASP A 178 -3.71 -6.36 -17.71
N ASN A 179 -3.49 -6.63 -16.43
CA ASN A 179 -4.47 -6.66 -15.32
C ASN A 179 -5.61 -7.70 -15.45
N HIS A 180 -5.58 -8.63 -16.41
CA HIS A 180 -6.64 -9.62 -16.53
C HIS A 180 -6.48 -10.84 -15.63
N LEU A 181 -5.25 -11.16 -15.22
CA LEU A 181 -4.96 -12.21 -14.24
C LEU A 181 -4.63 -11.61 -12.88
N ILE A 182 -5.23 -12.19 -11.85
CA ILE A 182 -4.89 -11.87 -10.46
C ILE A 182 -4.52 -13.16 -9.72
N GLY A 183 -3.56 -13.05 -8.81
CA GLY A 183 -3.16 -14.11 -7.89
C GLY A 183 -3.28 -13.60 -6.46
N TYR A 184 -3.95 -14.34 -5.59
CA TYR A 184 -4.18 -13.90 -4.21
C TYR A 184 -4.12 -15.07 -3.23
N PRO A 185 -3.65 -14.81 -1.98
CA PRO A 185 -3.55 -15.82 -0.94
C PRO A 185 -4.91 -16.11 -0.28
N ASN A 186 -5.02 -17.24 0.41
CA ASN A 186 -6.19 -17.58 1.23
C ASN A 186 -6.18 -16.93 2.63
N GLU A 187 -5.08 -16.33 3.02
CA GLU A 187 -4.90 -15.64 4.30
C GLU A 187 -4.19 -14.30 4.04
N MET A 188 -4.47 -13.30 4.84
CA MET A 188 -3.95 -11.95 4.67
C MET A 188 -2.41 -11.86 4.78
N LEU A 189 -1.83 -12.67 5.70
CA LEU A 189 -0.41 -12.63 6.03
C LEU A 189 0.33 -13.89 5.55
N PRO A 190 1.57 -13.75 5.02
CA PRO A 190 2.33 -14.85 4.43
C PRO A 190 2.59 -16.01 5.39
N GLU A 191 2.83 -15.73 6.69
CA GLU A 191 3.06 -16.76 7.70
C GLU A 191 1.88 -17.71 7.93
N ASN A 192 0.69 -17.32 7.47
CA ASN A 192 -0.53 -18.11 7.58
C ASN A 192 -0.97 -18.69 6.24
N THR A 193 -0.44 -18.20 5.12
CA THR A 193 -0.89 -18.55 3.77
C THR A 193 -0.52 -19.98 3.38
N THR A 194 -1.53 -20.81 3.17
CA THR A 194 -1.39 -22.21 2.77
C THR A 194 -1.88 -22.50 1.36
N GLN A 195 -2.60 -21.56 0.75
CA GLN A 195 -3.13 -21.70 -0.60
C GLN A 195 -3.09 -20.37 -1.34
N VAL A 196 -2.80 -20.41 -2.62
CA VAL A 196 -2.89 -19.28 -3.55
C VAL A 196 -3.87 -19.61 -4.66
N THR A 197 -4.75 -18.68 -4.99
CA THR A 197 -5.68 -18.75 -6.10
C THR A 197 -5.23 -17.83 -7.22
N VAL A 198 -5.21 -18.33 -8.45
CA VAL A 198 -5.06 -17.52 -9.67
C VAL A 198 -6.41 -17.48 -10.39
N LEU A 199 -6.86 -16.28 -10.73
CA LEU A 199 -8.14 -16.02 -11.36
C LEU A 199 -7.96 -15.17 -12.62
N ASP A 200 -8.58 -15.59 -13.69
CA ASP A 200 -8.72 -14.82 -14.93
C ASP A 200 -10.04 -14.02 -14.88
N LEU A 201 -9.95 -12.70 -14.82
CA LEU A 201 -11.07 -11.79 -14.70
C LEU A 201 -11.94 -11.70 -15.96
N ASP A 202 -11.39 -12.08 -17.14
CA ASP A 202 -12.14 -12.15 -18.40
C ASP A 202 -12.99 -13.40 -18.49
N THR A 203 -12.38 -14.57 -18.19
CA THR A 203 -13.03 -15.87 -18.39
C THR A 203 -13.68 -16.42 -17.13
N LYS A 204 -13.42 -15.83 -15.97
CA LYS A 204 -13.85 -16.27 -14.62
C LYS A 204 -13.29 -17.64 -14.23
N LYS A 205 -12.30 -18.15 -14.95
CA LYS A 205 -11.67 -19.42 -14.62
C LYS A 205 -10.60 -19.19 -13.57
N SER A 206 -10.58 -20.05 -12.57
CA SER A 206 -9.56 -20.02 -11.52
C SER A 206 -8.90 -21.38 -11.35
N TRP A 207 -7.74 -21.34 -10.72
CA TRP A 207 -7.05 -22.50 -10.23
C TRP A 207 -6.31 -22.18 -8.93
N THR A 208 -6.07 -23.20 -8.14
CA THR A 208 -5.40 -23.07 -6.83
C THR A 208 -4.11 -23.85 -6.79
N LEU A 209 -3.21 -23.41 -5.95
CA LEU A 209 -1.99 -24.09 -5.56
C LEU A 209 -1.92 -24.17 -4.03
N ASP A 210 -1.71 -25.38 -3.51
CA ASP A 210 -1.58 -25.62 -2.09
C ASP A 210 -0.10 -25.65 -1.68
N ALA A 211 0.22 -25.20 -0.47
CA ALA A 211 1.53 -25.33 0.15
C ALA A 211 1.83 -26.81 0.44
N GLU A 212 3.07 -27.21 0.36
CA GLU A 212 3.51 -28.50 0.88
C GLU A 212 3.53 -28.49 2.42
N SER A 213 3.59 -29.69 3.02
CA SER A 213 3.64 -29.78 4.49
C SER A 213 4.89 -29.09 5.04
N GLY A 214 4.73 -28.16 5.95
CA GLY A 214 5.81 -27.36 6.54
C GLY A 214 6.23 -26.16 5.69
N GLU A 215 5.40 -25.76 4.73
CA GLU A 215 5.61 -24.57 3.90
C GLU A 215 4.46 -23.56 4.03
N ARG A 216 4.79 -22.30 3.69
CA ARG A 216 3.86 -21.20 3.44
C ARG A 216 4.13 -20.61 2.08
N LEU A 217 3.15 -19.89 1.56
CA LEU A 217 3.20 -19.32 0.21
C LEU A 217 3.11 -17.80 0.26
N GLU A 218 3.77 -17.15 -0.70
CA GLU A 218 3.69 -15.71 -0.90
C GLU A 218 3.52 -15.40 -2.39
N THR A 219 2.51 -14.61 -2.73
CA THR A 219 2.33 -14.11 -4.09
C THR A 219 3.24 -12.92 -4.32
N ILE A 220 4.08 -12.97 -5.36
CA ILE A 220 5.04 -11.90 -5.68
C ILE A 220 4.54 -11.06 -6.85
N GLY A 221 4.00 -11.69 -7.89
CA GLY A 221 3.58 -11.01 -9.11
C GLY A 221 3.39 -11.96 -10.27
N PHE A 222 3.41 -11.39 -11.47
CA PHE A 222 3.40 -12.15 -12.72
C PHE A 222 4.57 -11.75 -13.60
N VAL A 223 4.99 -12.67 -14.43
CA VAL A 223 5.83 -12.42 -15.61
C VAL A 223 5.03 -12.84 -16.82
N GLU A 224 4.61 -11.89 -17.66
CA GLU A 224 3.58 -12.10 -18.67
C GLU A 224 2.29 -12.68 -18.05
N GLN A 225 2.04 -13.97 -18.22
CA GLN A 225 0.88 -14.68 -17.66
C GLN A 225 1.28 -15.75 -16.64
N ASP A 226 2.55 -15.89 -16.31
CA ASP A 226 3.05 -16.88 -15.38
C ASP A 226 3.19 -16.29 -13.98
N LEU A 227 2.59 -16.98 -12.99
CA LEU A 227 2.63 -16.56 -11.59
C LEU A 227 4.04 -16.70 -11.03
N ILE A 228 4.51 -15.69 -10.30
CA ILE A 228 5.73 -15.73 -9.48
C ILE A 228 5.29 -15.98 -8.05
N LEU A 229 5.74 -17.12 -7.50
CA LEU A 229 5.34 -17.59 -6.17
C LEU A 229 6.56 -17.82 -5.30
N GLY A 230 6.57 -17.21 -4.12
CA GLY A 230 7.52 -17.47 -3.05
C GLY A 230 7.09 -18.66 -2.20
N ARG A 231 8.07 -19.51 -1.80
CA ARG A 231 7.89 -20.58 -0.83
C ARG A 231 8.69 -20.28 0.43
N ILE A 232 8.04 -20.29 1.55
CA ILE A 232 8.58 -20.00 2.86
C ILE A 232 8.54 -21.29 3.68
N ARG A 233 9.63 -21.67 4.31
CA ARG A 233 9.62 -22.81 5.23
C ARG A 233 9.14 -22.35 6.61
N GLU A 234 8.16 -23.03 7.18
CA GLU A 234 7.64 -22.70 8.51
C GLU A 234 8.74 -22.59 9.59
N GLY A 235 9.73 -23.48 9.53
CA GLY A 235 10.85 -23.48 10.48
C GLY A 235 11.83 -22.31 10.35
N ASP A 236 11.71 -21.52 9.28
CA ASP A 236 12.54 -20.33 9.03
C ASP A 236 11.81 -19.02 9.36
N ILE A 237 10.50 -19.08 9.66
CA ILE A 237 9.71 -17.91 10.09
C ILE A 237 10.17 -17.50 11.50
N GLU A 238 10.47 -16.24 11.67
CA GLU A 238 10.90 -15.67 12.94
C GLU A 238 9.91 -14.60 13.42
N VAL A 239 9.55 -14.67 14.69
CA VAL A 239 8.73 -13.66 15.34
C VAL A 239 9.60 -12.92 16.35
N ALA A 240 9.81 -11.64 16.15
CA ALA A 240 10.59 -10.78 17.03
C ALA A 240 9.78 -10.41 18.29
N LEU A 241 10.48 -9.83 19.30
CA LEU A 241 9.84 -9.38 20.53
C LEU A 241 8.79 -8.28 20.30
N ASP A 242 9.00 -7.47 19.26
CA ASP A 242 8.07 -6.42 18.82
C ASP A 242 6.93 -6.98 17.94
N LYS A 243 6.75 -8.30 17.89
CA LYS A 243 5.76 -9.02 17.08
C LYS A 243 5.96 -8.89 15.57
N THR A 244 7.03 -8.25 15.11
CA THR A 244 7.38 -8.26 13.68
C THR A 244 7.65 -9.69 13.24
N VAL A 245 6.97 -10.13 12.18
CA VAL A 245 7.15 -11.46 11.60
C VAL A 245 8.06 -11.35 10.39
N THR A 246 9.09 -12.19 10.36
CA THR A 246 10.01 -12.29 9.23
C THR A 246 9.75 -13.60 8.50
N CYS A 247 9.35 -13.51 7.24
CA CYS A 247 9.01 -14.64 6.37
C CYS A 247 10.03 -14.78 5.23
N PRO A 248 11.20 -15.40 5.48
CA PRO A 248 12.24 -15.49 4.45
C PRO A 248 11.86 -16.50 3.37
N ILE A 249 11.76 -16.05 2.12
CA ILE A 249 11.47 -16.90 0.97
C ILE A 249 12.68 -17.80 0.68
N SER A 250 12.48 -19.10 0.73
CA SER A 250 13.53 -20.10 0.47
C SER A 250 13.71 -20.42 -1.01
N THR A 251 12.62 -20.36 -1.78
CA THR A 251 12.55 -20.63 -3.21
C THR A 251 11.49 -19.78 -3.88
N ILE A 252 11.74 -19.38 -5.13
CA ILE A 252 10.76 -18.71 -5.98
C ILE A 252 10.48 -19.58 -7.18
N ASP A 253 9.22 -19.92 -7.41
CA ASP A 253 8.74 -20.67 -8.56
C ASP A 253 8.03 -19.76 -9.55
N ILE A 254 8.30 -19.92 -10.84
CA ILE A 254 7.51 -19.35 -11.93
C ILE A 254 6.59 -20.45 -12.44
N ILE A 255 5.28 -20.22 -12.40
CA ILE A 255 4.25 -21.24 -12.62
C ILE A 255 3.30 -20.79 -13.71
N ASN A 256 3.21 -21.58 -14.79
CA ASN A 256 2.34 -21.23 -15.91
C ASN A 256 0.85 -21.56 -15.65
N GLN A 257 -0.03 -21.09 -16.57
CA GLN A 257 -1.47 -21.31 -16.48
C GLN A 257 -1.93 -22.78 -16.52
N LYS A 258 -1.00 -23.72 -16.79
CA LYS A 258 -1.24 -25.17 -16.69
C LYS A 258 -0.77 -25.75 -15.36
N LYS A 259 -0.51 -24.91 -14.36
CA LYS A 259 0.01 -25.25 -13.03
C LYS A 259 1.38 -25.94 -13.07
N LYS A 260 2.16 -25.75 -14.12
CA LYS A 260 3.48 -26.32 -14.24
C LYS A 260 4.53 -25.31 -13.84
N VAL A 261 5.44 -25.69 -12.95
CA VAL A 261 6.64 -24.92 -12.65
C VAL A 261 7.53 -24.93 -13.90
N VAL A 262 7.79 -23.75 -14.45
CA VAL A 262 8.62 -23.53 -15.64
C VAL A 262 10.03 -23.12 -15.26
N LYS A 263 10.20 -22.51 -14.10
CA LYS A 263 11.50 -22.10 -13.55
C LYS A 263 11.43 -22.05 -12.03
N THR A 264 12.51 -22.49 -11.37
CA THR A 264 12.70 -22.34 -9.93
C THR A 264 13.98 -21.58 -9.68
N TYR A 265 13.92 -20.60 -8.79
CA TYR A 265 15.05 -19.87 -8.25
C TYR A 265 15.21 -20.23 -6.77
N GLY A 266 16.42 -20.54 -6.35
CA GLY A 266 16.75 -20.83 -4.96
C GLY A 266 18.22 -21.24 -4.83
N SER A 267 18.79 -20.98 -3.67
CA SER A 267 20.16 -21.33 -3.35
C SER A 267 20.28 -21.72 -1.89
N THR A 268 21.03 -22.78 -1.60
CA THR A 268 21.19 -23.28 -0.23
C THR A 268 21.79 -22.20 0.69
N GLY A 269 21.10 -21.90 1.80
CA GLY A 269 21.53 -20.93 2.81
C GLY A 269 21.40 -19.46 2.37
N VAL A 270 20.75 -19.21 1.24
CA VAL A 270 20.36 -17.88 0.79
C VAL A 270 18.85 -17.78 0.74
N TYR A 271 18.31 -16.72 1.28
CA TYR A 271 16.87 -16.42 1.31
C TYR A 271 16.61 -15.11 0.59
N VAL A 272 15.38 -14.89 0.16
CA VAL A 272 14.89 -13.64 -0.39
C VAL A 272 13.96 -13.01 0.65
N MET A 273 14.24 -11.77 1.04
CA MET A 273 13.42 -11.02 2.00
C MET A 273 12.35 -10.22 1.30
N GLU A 274 12.66 -9.69 0.12
CA GLU A 274 11.75 -8.93 -0.70
C GLU A 274 11.99 -9.30 -2.16
N ALA A 275 10.90 -9.50 -2.90
CA ALA A 275 10.91 -9.79 -4.32
C ALA A 275 9.89 -8.88 -5.02
N THR A 276 10.36 -8.01 -5.92
CA THR A 276 9.52 -7.07 -6.65
C THR A 276 9.58 -7.34 -8.15
N ALA A 277 8.43 -7.65 -8.75
CA ALA A 277 8.29 -7.82 -10.20
C ALA A 277 8.00 -6.46 -10.85
N LYS A 278 8.86 -6.03 -11.78
CA LYS A 278 8.67 -4.77 -12.50
C LYS A 278 9.34 -4.83 -13.87
N ASP A 279 8.63 -4.40 -14.92
CA ASP A 279 9.15 -4.26 -16.29
C ASP A 279 9.87 -5.54 -16.81
N GLY A 280 9.30 -6.73 -16.54
CA GLY A 280 9.87 -8.02 -16.95
C GLY A 280 11.12 -8.45 -16.16
N VAL A 281 11.38 -7.82 -15.03
CA VAL A 281 12.48 -8.14 -14.12
C VAL A 281 11.93 -8.36 -12.71
N VAL A 282 12.34 -9.46 -12.07
CA VAL A 282 12.09 -9.66 -10.65
C VAL A 282 13.36 -9.31 -9.90
N TYR A 283 13.32 -8.24 -9.11
CA TYR A 283 14.39 -7.80 -8.24
C TYR A 283 14.32 -8.56 -6.92
N LEU A 284 15.46 -9.05 -6.45
CA LEU A 284 15.54 -9.91 -5.27
C LEU A 284 16.47 -9.30 -4.23
N GLU A 285 15.94 -8.95 -3.06
CA GLU A 285 16.73 -8.59 -1.90
C GLU A 285 17.06 -9.85 -1.10
N ARG A 286 18.34 -10.22 -1.10
CA ARG A 286 18.78 -11.50 -0.56
C ARG A 286 19.52 -11.34 0.75
N VAL A 287 19.35 -12.36 1.61
CA VAL A 287 20.01 -12.49 2.90
C VAL A 287 20.60 -13.87 3.08
N ARG A 288 21.54 -13.98 4.00
CA ARG A 288 22.05 -15.25 4.54
C ARG A 288 21.86 -15.29 6.03
N LYS A 289 21.50 -16.47 6.56
CA LYS A 289 21.40 -16.66 8.00
C LYS A 289 22.79 -17.02 8.55
N ILE A 290 23.40 -16.10 9.31
CA ILE A 290 24.72 -16.25 9.92
C ILE A 290 24.53 -16.16 11.44
N ASN A 291 24.91 -17.21 12.16
CA ASN A 291 24.74 -17.30 13.63
C ASN A 291 23.31 -17.00 14.12
N GLY A 292 22.30 -17.40 13.31
CA GLY A 292 20.90 -17.16 13.65
C GLY A 292 20.33 -15.79 13.26
N VAL A 293 21.14 -14.91 12.64
CA VAL A 293 20.73 -13.58 12.20
C VAL A 293 20.73 -13.52 10.66
N PHE A 294 19.72 -12.88 10.07
CA PHE A 294 19.67 -12.63 8.63
C PHE A 294 20.54 -11.40 8.29
N GLU A 295 21.59 -11.63 7.53
CA GLU A 295 22.50 -10.58 7.06
C GLU A 295 22.34 -10.35 5.55
N PRO A 296 22.25 -9.09 5.09
CA PRO A 296 22.14 -8.76 3.67
C PRO A 296 23.30 -9.36 2.85
N THR A 297 23.01 -9.84 1.66
CA THR A 297 24.01 -10.28 0.69
C THR A 297 23.83 -9.55 -0.65
N THR A 298 24.56 -9.94 -1.69
CA THR A 298 24.44 -9.29 -3.00
C THR A 298 23.04 -9.44 -3.56
N GLN A 299 22.47 -8.36 -4.06
CA GLN A 299 21.20 -8.38 -4.82
C GLN A 299 21.32 -9.28 -6.04
N ASP A 300 20.20 -9.82 -6.48
CA ASP A 300 20.08 -10.62 -7.69
C ASP A 300 18.78 -10.28 -8.42
N PHE A 301 18.64 -10.79 -9.63
CA PHE A 301 17.43 -10.55 -10.41
C PHE A 301 17.12 -11.72 -11.33
N ILE A 302 15.83 -11.93 -11.58
CA ILE A 302 15.36 -12.88 -12.58
C ILE A 302 14.88 -12.07 -13.78
N THR A 303 15.55 -12.19 -14.92
CA THR A 303 15.12 -11.53 -16.16
C THR A 303 14.24 -12.44 -16.99
N TYR A 304 13.23 -11.82 -17.56
CA TYR A 304 12.38 -12.38 -18.59
C TYR A 304 12.45 -11.46 -19.82
N LYS A 305 12.75 -12.01 -20.99
CA LYS A 305 12.79 -11.20 -22.22
C LYS A 305 11.44 -11.30 -22.91
N GLU A 306 10.70 -10.21 -22.92
CA GLU A 306 9.62 -10.04 -23.88
C GLU A 306 10.16 -10.10 -25.31
N LYS A 307 9.44 -10.81 -26.16
CA LYS A 307 9.71 -10.76 -27.60
C LYS A 307 9.19 -9.43 -28.13
N GLU A 308 10.09 -8.54 -28.52
CA GLU A 308 9.70 -7.33 -29.24
C GLU A 308 8.92 -7.69 -30.51
N ASN A 309 7.70 -7.18 -30.62
CA ASN A 309 6.88 -7.30 -31.82
C ASN A 309 7.06 -6.03 -32.68
N ASP A 310 7.70 -6.16 -33.83
CA ASP A 310 7.91 -5.05 -34.77
C ASP A 310 6.64 -4.65 -35.54
N ASP A 311 5.57 -5.44 -35.43
CA ASP A 311 4.30 -5.21 -36.10
C ASP A 311 3.29 -4.42 -35.22
N GLU A 312 3.73 -3.93 -34.06
CA GLU A 312 2.93 -3.14 -33.14
C GLU A 312 3.39 -1.68 -33.06
N ILE A 313 2.42 -0.77 -32.79
CA ILE A 313 2.73 0.62 -32.48
C ILE A 313 3.43 0.66 -31.13
N LYS A 314 4.58 1.36 -31.08
CA LYS A 314 5.35 1.58 -29.87
C LYS A 314 5.38 3.08 -29.58
N VAL A 315 5.17 3.45 -28.32
CA VAL A 315 5.44 4.81 -27.82
C VAL A 315 6.72 4.76 -27.01
N SER A 316 7.65 5.62 -27.30
CA SER A 316 8.95 5.70 -26.66
C SER A 316 9.36 7.13 -26.39
N TYR A 317 10.29 7.33 -25.48
CA TYR A 317 10.84 8.66 -25.23
C TYR A 317 12.36 8.68 -25.49
N LYS A 318 12.84 9.87 -25.88
CA LYS A 318 14.27 10.16 -25.99
C LYS A 318 14.59 11.33 -25.07
N TYR A 319 15.62 11.17 -24.25
CA TYR A 319 16.13 12.26 -23.43
C TYR A 319 16.77 13.33 -24.31
N THR A 320 16.57 14.59 -23.94
CA THR A 320 17.28 15.72 -24.53
C THR A 320 18.30 16.27 -23.55
N ASP A 321 19.29 17.00 -24.06
CA ASP A 321 20.33 17.65 -23.24
C ASP A 321 19.76 18.64 -22.20
N ASN A 322 18.52 19.07 -22.35
CA ASN A 322 17.82 19.98 -21.45
C ASN A 322 16.93 19.25 -20.42
N ALA A 323 17.15 17.95 -20.18
CA ALA A 323 16.38 17.10 -19.25
C ALA A 323 14.86 17.01 -19.55
N TYR A 324 14.46 17.18 -20.81
CA TYR A 324 13.10 16.94 -21.26
C TYR A 324 13.02 15.64 -22.08
N ASN A 325 11.97 14.87 -21.84
CA ASN A 325 11.68 13.69 -22.65
C ASN A 325 10.89 14.12 -23.90
N GLN A 326 11.35 13.68 -25.06
CA GLN A 326 10.59 13.79 -26.30
C GLN A 326 9.86 12.47 -26.55
N LEU A 327 8.52 12.51 -26.58
CA LEU A 327 7.70 11.36 -26.90
C LEU A 327 7.59 11.14 -28.40
N TYR A 328 7.82 9.89 -28.81
CA TYR A 328 7.70 9.42 -30.19
C TYR A 328 6.77 8.22 -30.29
N MET A 329 5.89 8.24 -31.25
CA MET A 329 5.11 7.09 -31.66
C MET A 329 5.78 6.47 -32.88
N THR A 330 6.11 5.17 -32.80
CA THR A 330 6.73 4.41 -33.89
C THR A 330 5.69 3.42 -34.42
N PHE A 331 5.34 3.55 -35.67
CA PHE A 331 4.42 2.64 -36.38
C PHE A 331 5.17 1.43 -36.94
N PRO A 332 4.47 0.32 -37.23
CA PRO A 332 5.02 -0.79 -37.99
C PRO A 332 5.74 -0.33 -39.26
N LYS A 333 6.77 -1.05 -39.69
CA LYS A 333 7.67 -0.66 -40.79
C LYS A 333 6.96 -0.42 -42.15
N TYR A 334 5.76 -0.95 -42.32
CA TYR A 334 4.94 -0.75 -43.53
C TYR A 334 4.01 0.49 -43.47
N ILE A 335 3.99 1.20 -42.35
CA ILE A 335 3.19 2.42 -42.16
C ILE A 335 4.12 3.65 -42.16
N TYR A 336 3.84 4.61 -43.04
CA TYR A 336 4.60 5.85 -43.12
C TYR A 336 3.70 7.05 -42.81
N VAL A 337 4.11 7.85 -41.84
CA VAL A 337 3.38 9.07 -41.47
C VAL A 337 3.77 10.19 -42.44
N THR A 338 2.88 10.54 -43.35
CA THR A 338 3.14 11.50 -44.40
C THR A 338 2.60 12.92 -44.13
N ASN A 339 1.65 13.08 -43.20
CA ASN A 339 0.99 14.34 -42.92
C ASN A 339 0.94 14.66 -41.43
N LYS A 340 0.96 15.95 -41.07
CA LYS A 340 0.62 16.40 -39.71
C LYS A 340 -0.86 16.15 -39.47
N PRO A 341 -1.23 15.44 -38.38
CA PRO A 341 -2.64 15.19 -38.08
C PRO A 341 -3.37 16.49 -37.78
N LYS A 342 -4.65 16.52 -38.13
CA LYS A 342 -5.53 17.61 -37.75
C LYS A 342 -5.88 17.50 -36.27
N LEU A 343 -5.64 18.58 -35.52
CA LEU A 343 -6.02 18.67 -34.12
C LEU A 343 -7.54 18.80 -33.98
N MET A 344 -8.11 17.93 -33.13
CA MET A 344 -9.52 17.90 -32.77
C MET A 344 -9.68 17.98 -31.26
N ILE A 345 -10.80 18.51 -30.82
CA ILE A 345 -11.19 18.52 -29.40
C ILE A 345 -12.57 17.83 -29.31
N THR A 346 -12.69 16.85 -28.46
CA THR A 346 -13.93 16.10 -28.31
C THR A 346 -15.01 16.88 -27.58
N LYS A 347 -16.26 16.55 -27.86
CA LYS A 347 -17.42 17.08 -27.13
C LYS A 347 -17.62 16.25 -25.86
N GLN A 348 -17.59 16.91 -24.71
CA GLN A 348 -17.98 16.29 -23.45
C GLN A 348 -19.50 16.36 -23.31
N THR A 349 -20.12 15.25 -22.99
CA THR A 349 -21.57 15.19 -22.71
C THR A 349 -21.75 15.04 -21.21
N VAL A 350 -22.55 15.92 -20.63
CA VAL A 350 -23.01 15.80 -19.26
C VAL A 350 -24.17 14.81 -19.24
N ASN A 351 -24.06 13.79 -18.37
CA ASN A 351 -25.19 12.88 -18.15
C ASN A 351 -26.27 13.57 -17.33
N GLU A 352 -27.53 13.37 -17.73
CA GLU A 352 -28.68 13.76 -16.91
C GLU A 352 -28.96 12.74 -15.78
N GLU A 353 -28.45 11.51 -15.92
CA GLU A 353 -28.59 10.44 -14.92
C GLU A 353 -27.45 10.47 -13.91
N ASP A 354 -27.77 10.11 -12.67
CA ASP A 354 -26.77 9.93 -11.62
C ASP A 354 -25.88 8.71 -11.94
N THR A 355 -24.59 8.95 -12.07
CA THR A 355 -23.57 7.94 -12.34
C THR A 355 -22.88 7.43 -11.07
N THR A 356 -23.27 7.93 -9.91
CA THR A 356 -22.62 7.64 -8.63
C THR A 356 -22.93 6.21 -8.17
N VAL A 357 -21.88 5.47 -7.86
CA VAL A 357 -21.93 4.14 -7.24
C VAL A 357 -21.40 4.26 -5.81
N LYS A 358 -22.18 3.77 -4.85
CA LYS A 358 -21.77 3.72 -3.45
C LYS A 358 -21.28 2.32 -3.11
N ILE A 359 -20.09 2.26 -2.54
CA ILE A 359 -19.51 1.02 -2.02
C ILE A 359 -19.67 1.03 -0.50
N THR A 360 -20.05 -0.09 0.05
CA THR A 360 -20.11 -0.30 1.50
C THR A 360 -19.27 -1.51 1.84
N PHE A 361 -18.31 -1.33 2.71
CA PHE A 361 -17.49 -2.41 3.27
C PHE A 361 -18.10 -2.83 4.59
N ASP A 362 -18.30 -4.13 4.78
CA ASP A 362 -18.80 -4.69 6.06
C ASP A 362 -17.71 -4.63 7.13
N HIS A 363 -16.45 -4.72 6.72
CA HIS A 363 -15.27 -4.61 7.56
C HIS A 363 -14.18 -3.79 6.84
N ILE A 364 -13.45 -2.97 7.60
CA ILE A 364 -12.26 -2.27 7.13
C ILE A 364 -11.14 -2.59 8.11
N ASN A 365 -10.03 -3.10 7.63
CA ASN A 365 -8.88 -3.41 8.46
C ASN A 365 -8.30 -2.13 9.05
N LYS A 366 -7.98 -2.18 10.33
CA LYS A 366 -7.34 -1.08 11.03
C LYS A 366 -5.90 -0.97 10.58
N LYS A 367 -5.53 0.18 10.04
CA LYS A 367 -4.20 0.45 9.51
C LYS A 367 -3.55 1.66 10.17
N PHE A 368 -2.23 1.67 10.13
CA PHE A 368 -1.39 2.77 10.57
C PHE A 368 -0.58 3.30 9.40
N TYR A 369 -0.78 4.57 9.08
CA TYR A 369 -0.21 5.24 7.93
C TYR A 369 1.06 5.99 8.32
N ALA A 370 2.22 5.57 7.79
CA ALA A 370 3.49 6.21 8.04
C ALA A 370 3.74 7.34 7.03
N TYR A 371 4.03 8.52 7.54
CA TYR A 371 4.47 9.67 6.76
C TYR A 371 5.88 10.07 7.18
N GLY A 372 6.74 10.41 6.22
CA GLY A 372 8.09 10.88 6.46
C GLY A 372 8.48 11.96 5.45
N GLN A 373 9.27 12.94 5.87
CA GLN A 373 9.75 14.03 5.01
C GLN A 373 8.63 14.77 4.26
N GLY A 374 7.42 14.81 4.83
CA GLY A 374 6.23 15.44 4.24
C GLY A 374 5.53 14.61 3.17
N GLN A 375 5.84 13.33 3.03
CA GLN A 375 5.23 12.42 2.07
C GLN A 375 4.66 11.18 2.77
N TYR A 376 3.61 10.60 2.17
CA TYR A 376 3.17 9.25 2.50
C TYR A 376 4.24 8.26 2.10
N MET A 377 4.56 7.32 3.00
CA MET A 377 5.57 6.29 2.79
C MET A 377 4.90 4.95 2.50
N THR A 378 4.10 4.46 3.44
CA THR A 378 3.37 3.19 3.37
C THR A 378 2.41 3.06 4.56
N ASP A 379 1.61 1.99 4.59
CA ASP A 379 0.73 1.64 5.71
C ASP A 379 1.00 0.21 6.21
N TYR A 380 0.64 -0.02 7.45
CA TYR A 380 0.85 -1.31 8.13
C TYR A 380 -0.34 -1.66 9.01
N LEU A 381 -0.59 -2.94 9.19
CA LEU A 381 -1.50 -3.47 10.21
C LEU A 381 -0.90 -3.35 11.61
N ASN A 382 0.41 -3.37 11.72
CA ASN A 382 1.15 -3.28 12.97
C ASN A 382 1.70 -1.86 13.18
N LEU A 383 1.37 -1.27 14.34
CA LEU A 383 1.84 0.07 14.70
C LEU A 383 3.38 0.15 14.78
N ASN A 384 4.06 -0.90 15.27
CA ASN A 384 5.52 -0.91 15.42
C ASN A 384 6.23 -0.73 14.09
N GLU A 385 5.75 -1.38 13.03
CA GLU A 385 6.32 -1.26 11.68
C GLU A 385 6.14 0.15 11.13
N ALA A 386 4.95 0.71 11.29
CA ALA A 386 4.68 2.09 10.90
C ALA A 386 5.57 3.08 11.65
N VAL A 387 5.74 2.89 12.97
CA VAL A 387 6.61 3.74 13.81
C VAL A 387 8.06 3.63 13.39
N ARG A 388 8.57 2.44 13.06
CA ARG A 388 9.95 2.25 12.61
C ARG A 388 10.23 3.05 11.33
N VAL A 389 9.36 2.95 10.33
CA VAL A 389 9.50 3.70 9.08
C VAL A 389 9.40 5.21 9.32
N ALA A 390 8.41 5.65 10.09
CA ALA A 390 8.28 7.06 10.45
C ALA A 390 9.48 7.59 11.26
N TYR A 391 10.03 6.78 12.16
CA TYR A 391 11.22 7.12 12.95
C TYR A 391 12.44 7.37 12.07
N GLU A 392 12.74 6.48 11.13
CA GLU A 392 13.87 6.60 10.22
C GLU A 392 13.75 7.81 9.29
N ASN A 393 12.51 8.20 8.94
CA ASN A 393 12.22 9.29 8.01
C ASN A 393 11.79 10.60 8.69
N ALA A 394 12.05 10.78 9.98
CA ALA A 394 11.69 11.97 10.78
C ALA A 394 10.19 12.32 10.66
N GLY A 395 9.35 11.30 10.77
CA GLY A 395 7.96 11.33 10.37
C GLY A 395 6.94 11.25 11.49
N VAL A 396 5.72 10.93 11.09
CA VAL A 396 4.54 10.73 11.94
C VAL A 396 3.78 9.48 11.51
N VAL A 397 3.00 8.91 12.42
CA VAL A 397 2.06 7.82 12.14
C VAL A 397 0.64 8.30 12.45
N LEU A 398 -0.26 8.09 11.50
CA LEU A 398 -1.68 8.36 11.63
C LEU A 398 -2.46 7.03 11.72
N ASP A 399 -3.60 7.05 12.39
CA ASP A 399 -4.59 5.97 12.29
C ASP A 399 -5.54 6.17 11.09
N GLU A 400 -6.49 5.26 10.91
CA GLU A 400 -7.51 5.28 9.85
C GLU A 400 -8.43 6.53 9.91
N ASN A 401 -8.47 7.23 11.03
CA ASN A 401 -9.24 8.45 11.22
C ASN A 401 -8.41 9.72 11.00
N GLY A 402 -7.13 9.57 10.65
CA GLY A 402 -6.20 10.69 10.48
C GLY A 402 -5.70 11.30 11.80
N VAL A 403 -5.86 10.58 12.92
CA VAL A 403 -5.34 11.01 14.22
C VAL A 403 -3.87 10.63 14.33
N ILE A 404 -3.01 11.57 14.75
CA ILE A 404 -1.61 11.29 15.01
C ILE A 404 -1.50 10.38 16.23
N VAL A 405 -1.15 9.11 16.00
CA VAL A 405 -0.93 8.13 17.07
C VAL A 405 0.52 8.11 17.54
N TRP A 406 1.47 8.51 16.68
CA TRP A 406 2.86 8.65 17.04
C TRP A 406 3.57 9.71 16.17
N ARG A 407 4.59 10.36 16.73
CA ARG A 407 5.50 11.22 15.96
C ARG A 407 6.89 11.22 16.56
N LYS A 408 7.91 11.39 15.72
CA LYS A 408 9.29 11.59 16.19
C LYS A 408 9.41 12.94 16.88
N ILE A 409 9.74 12.91 18.16
CA ILE A 409 9.99 14.11 18.97
C ILE A 409 11.28 13.93 19.77
N ALA A 410 11.90 15.05 20.10
CA ALA A 410 12.91 15.06 21.16
C ALA A 410 12.19 15.44 22.47
N VAL A 411 12.11 14.50 23.40
CA VAL A 411 11.50 14.75 24.72
C VAL A 411 12.48 15.58 25.55
N LYS A 412 12.34 16.90 25.50
CA LYS A 412 13.22 17.83 26.24
C LYS A 412 12.53 18.45 27.45
N ASP A 413 11.20 18.44 27.47
CA ASP A 413 10.43 19.05 28.51
C ASP A 413 10.06 18.06 29.62
N TYR A 414 9.83 18.60 30.82
CA TYR A 414 9.40 17.79 31.96
C TYR A 414 7.96 17.32 31.77
N HIS A 415 7.75 16.02 31.76
CA HIS A 415 6.43 15.39 31.72
C HIS A 415 6.22 14.50 32.93
N THR A 416 5.08 14.64 33.61
CA THR A 416 4.75 13.84 34.78
C THR A 416 3.26 13.57 34.90
N VAL A 417 2.93 12.32 35.20
CA VAL A 417 1.60 11.87 35.64
C VAL A 417 1.66 11.23 37.03
N ALA A 418 2.85 11.23 37.65
CA ALA A 418 3.15 10.51 38.88
C ALA A 418 2.16 10.81 40.04
N ASP A 419 1.84 12.06 40.26
CA ASP A 419 1.00 12.49 41.39
C ASP A 419 -0.48 12.08 41.25
N LYS A 420 -0.86 11.54 40.08
CA LYS A 420 -2.23 11.12 39.77
C LYS A 420 -2.39 9.60 39.77
N ILE A 421 -1.28 8.84 39.88
CA ILE A 421 -1.31 7.38 39.81
C ILE A 421 -1.19 6.80 41.20
N LYS A 422 -2.19 6.01 41.58
CA LYS A 422 -2.15 5.21 42.82
C LYS A 422 -1.35 3.93 42.60
N ILE A 423 -0.40 3.65 43.49
CA ILE A 423 0.46 2.48 43.40
C ILE A 423 -0.30 1.22 43.86
N TYR A 424 -0.19 0.17 43.04
CA TYR A 424 -0.65 -1.18 43.36
C TYR A 424 0.52 -2.16 43.18
N THR A 425 0.70 -3.06 44.12
CA THR A 425 1.81 -4.03 44.13
C THR A 425 1.38 -5.39 43.65
N VAL A 426 2.34 -6.28 43.34
CA VAL A 426 2.05 -7.69 43.00
C VAL A 426 1.39 -8.46 44.14
N ALA A 427 1.51 -8.01 45.39
CA ALA A 427 0.75 -8.56 46.53
C ALA A 427 -0.77 -8.35 46.33
N ASP A 428 -1.14 -7.29 45.59
CA ASP A 428 -2.52 -6.98 45.24
C ASP A 428 -2.94 -7.68 43.93
N VAL A 429 -1.99 -7.91 42.98
CA VAL A 429 -2.30 -8.15 41.56
C VAL A 429 -1.60 -9.36 40.94
N GLN A 430 -0.76 -10.10 41.68
CA GLN A 430 -0.07 -11.34 41.32
C GLN A 430 1.05 -11.27 40.27
N ASP A 431 0.97 -10.40 39.24
CA ASP A 431 2.01 -10.21 38.22
C ASP A 431 2.23 -8.72 37.90
N THR A 432 3.41 -8.41 37.40
CA THR A 432 3.83 -7.01 37.20
C THR A 432 3.16 -6.34 36.00
N LEU A 433 2.82 -7.07 34.93
CA LEU A 433 2.12 -6.51 33.76
C LEU A 433 0.68 -6.16 34.12
N SER A 434 -0.06 -7.09 34.73
CA SER A 434 -1.42 -6.84 35.20
C SER A 434 -1.48 -5.68 36.19
N ALA A 435 -0.48 -5.55 37.08
CA ALA A 435 -0.38 -4.41 38.00
C ALA A 435 -0.24 -3.07 37.26
N CYS A 436 0.62 -3.00 36.25
CA CYS A 436 0.79 -1.80 35.43
C CYS A 436 -0.49 -1.42 34.68
N ILE A 437 -1.15 -2.39 34.02
CA ILE A 437 -2.42 -2.12 33.29
C ILE A 437 -3.54 -1.75 34.27
N TYR A 438 -3.59 -2.37 35.43
CA TYR A 438 -4.57 -2.03 36.48
C TYR A 438 -4.41 -0.56 36.94
N MET A 439 -3.16 -0.12 37.18
CA MET A 439 -2.85 1.26 37.53
C MET A 439 -3.26 2.23 36.41
N MET A 440 -3.04 1.87 35.16
CA MET A 440 -3.51 2.66 34.00
C MET A 440 -5.04 2.79 33.99
N GLY A 441 -5.76 1.69 34.22
CA GLY A 441 -7.22 1.70 34.27
C GLY A 441 -7.77 2.58 35.38
N VAL A 442 -7.19 2.49 36.58
CA VAL A 442 -7.55 3.36 37.71
C VAL A 442 -7.25 4.84 37.42
N TYR A 443 -6.12 5.13 36.77
CA TYR A 443 -5.74 6.46 36.32
C TYR A 443 -6.76 7.07 35.34
N GLU A 444 -7.33 6.25 34.44
CA GLU A 444 -8.42 6.64 33.54
C GLU A 444 -9.82 6.54 34.19
N GLU A 445 -9.89 6.59 35.51
CA GLU A 445 -11.14 6.57 36.31
C GLU A 445 -12.02 5.34 36.05
N LYS A 446 -11.41 4.22 35.65
CA LYS A 446 -12.09 2.93 35.51
C LYS A 446 -11.96 2.12 36.81
N ASN A 447 -12.77 1.10 36.89
CA ASN A 447 -12.69 0.12 37.98
C ASN A 447 -12.41 -1.26 37.36
N PRO A 448 -11.15 -1.55 36.98
CA PRO A 448 -10.82 -2.78 36.27
C PRO A 448 -11.14 -4.02 37.11
N ASP A 449 -11.70 -5.05 36.47
CA ASP A 449 -11.81 -6.38 37.08
C ASP A 449 -10.48 -7.11 36.88
N LEU A 450 -9.72 -7.24 37.95
CA LEU A 450 -8.40 -7.83 37.94
C LEU A 450 -8.39 -9.30 37.48
N SER A 451 -9.35 -10.10 37.98
CA SER A 451 -9.42 -11.52 37.64
C SER A 451 -9.74 -11.73 36.18
N ALA A 452 -10.65 -10.93 35.61
CA ALA A 452 -10.98 -10.95 34.20
C ALA A 452 -9.79 -10.47 33.35
N MET A 453 -9.07 -9.44 33.76
CA MET A 453 -7.86 -8.93 33.08
C MET A 453 -6.77 -10.01 33.00
N GLN A 454 -6.51 -10.70 34.09
CA GLN A 454 -5.52 -11.78 34.13
C GLN A 454 -5.92 -12.97 33.23
N GLN A 455 -7.21 -13.28 33.14
CA GLN A 455 -7.71 -14.31 32.22
C GLN A 455 -7.53 -13.88 30.77
N ASP A 456 -7.81 -12.62 30.44
CA ASP A 456 -7.62 -12.10 29.08
C ASP A 456 -6.14 -12.16 28.67
N LEU A 457 -5.22 -11.75 29.55
CA LEU A 457 -3.78 -11.83 29.30
C LEU A 457 -3.27 -13.28 29.19
N ALA A 458 -3.83 -14.21 29.98
CA ALA A 458 -3.50 -15.62 29.93
C ALA A 458 -4.13 -16.34 28.71
N GLY A 459 -5.16 -15.77 28.11
CA GLY A 459 -5.90 -16.29 26.97
C GLY A 459 -5.41 -15.76 25.62
N ASP A 460 -4.17 -15.26 25.57
CA ASP A 460 -3.52 -14.73 24.36
C ASP A 460 -4.21 -13.49 23.73
N MET A 461 -5.04 -12.76 24.51
CA MET A 461 -5.55 -11.46 24.03
C MET A 461 -4.37 -10.48 23.88
N PRO A 462 -4.21 -9.80 22.75
CA PRO A 462 -3.18 -8.78 22.56
C PRO A 462 -3.21 -7.73 23.68
N VAL A 463 -2.04 -7.32 24.15
CA VAL A 463 -1.94 -6.39 25.29
C VAL A 463 -2.62 -5.04 24.99
N GLU A 464 -2.65 -4.62 23.74
CA GLU A 464 -3.32 -3.40 23.26
C GLU A 464 -4.84 -3.49 23.46
N ASP A 465 -5.43 -4.66 23.20
CA ASP A 465 -6.86 -4.91 23.37
C ASP A 465 -7.23 -5.03 24.85
N VAL A 466 -6.33 -5.62 25.67
CA VAL A 466 -6.49 -5.61 27.13
C VAL A 466 -6.48 -4.18 27.65
N ILE A 467 -5.56 -3.34 27.21
CA ILE A 467 -5.50 -1.93 27.59
C ILE A 467 -6.80 -1.22 27.15
N LEU A 468 -7.25 -1.41 25.91
CA LEU A 468 -8.50 -0.81 25.43
C LEU A 468 -9.69 -1.21 26.31
N LYS A 469 -9.82 -2.50 26.61
CA LYS A 469 -10.91 -3.05 27.42
C LYS A 469 -10.97 -2.45 28.83
N TYR A 470 -9.81 -2.29 29.49
CA TYR A 470 -9.74 -1.90 30.89
C TYR A 470 -9.45 -0.44 31.17
N THR A 471 -8.96 0.32 30.17
CA THR A 471 -8.77 1.77 30.26
C THR A 471 -9.81 2.58 29.47
N GLY A 472 -10.44 1.95 28.47
CA GLY A 472 -11.29 2.63 27.49
C GLY A 472 -10.51 3.49 26.50
N ARG A 473 -9.17 3.32 26.42
CA ARG A 473 -8.26 4.01 25.52
C ARG A 473 -7.62 3.03 24.56
N GLN A 474 -7.41 3.45 23.34
CA GLN A 474 -6.72 2.62 22.35
C GLN A 474 -5.31 2.29 22.81
N GLY A 475 -5.04 1.03 23.11
CA GLY A 475 -3.72 0.53 23.46
C GLY A 475 -2.75 0.61 22.28
N THR A 476 -1.48 0.79 22.58
CA THR A 476 -0.39 0.87 21.60
C THR A 476 0.84 0.15 22.15
N ASP A 477 1.48 -0.66 21.31
CA ASP A 477 2.76 -1.31 21.59
C ASP A 477 3.77 -0.79 20.55
N ILE A 478 4.77 -0.03 20.98
CA ILE A 478 5.84 0.53 20.16
C ILE A 478 7.20 -0.03 20.57
N THR A 479 7.22 -1.30 20.97
CA THR A 479 8.43 -2.05 21.30
C THR A 479 9.42 -1.99 20.13
N GLY A 480 10.70 -1.84 20.43
CA GLY A 480 11.79 -1.70 19.46
C GLY A 480 12.17 -0.26 19.11
N CYS A 481 11.37 0.75 19.48
CA CYS A 481 11.75 2.15 19.36
C CYS A 481 12.98 2.48 20.23
N ASP A 482 13.67 3.56 19.91
CA ASP A 482 14.65 4.11 20.85
C ASP A 482 13.96 4.63 22.12
N PHE A 483 14.73 4.81 23.15
CA PHE A 483 14.26 5.17 24.48
C PHE A 483 13.40 6.46 24.50
N GLU A 484 13.84 7.51 23.81
CA GLU A 484 13.12 8.78 23.79
C GLU A 484 11.79 8.70 23.06
N ASN A 485 11.76 7.98 21.94
CA ASN A 485 10.54 7.79 21.15
C ASN A 485 9.58 6.81 21.85
N GLY A 486 10.09 5.83 22.60
CA GLY A 486 9.30 4.94 23.45
C GLY A 486 8.53 5.66 24.55
N LEU A 487 9.06 6.78 25.05
CA LEU A 487 8.40 7.62 26.07
C LEU A 487 7.42 8.66 25.48
N TYR A 488 7.13 8.63 24.18
CA TYR A 488 6.26 9.60 23.49
C TYR A 488 4.94 9.86 24.22
N TYR A 489 4.30 8.82 24.74
CA TYR A 489 2.97 8.92 25.34
C TYR A 489 2.95 9.66 26.69
N LEU A 490 4.09 9.76 27.38
CA LEU A 490 4.18 10.67 28.55
C LEU A 490 3.87 12.12 28.17
N CYS A 491 4.28 12.56 26.96
CA CYS A 491 3.96 13.90 26.43
C CYS A 491 2.47 14.08 26.15
N LYS A 492 1.70 13.01 26.20
CA LYS A 492 0.24 12.97 26.03
C LYS A 492 -0.49 12.66 27.33
N ASP A 493 0.17 12.86 28.49
CA ASP A 493 -0.37 12.54 29.81
C ASP A 493 -0.80 11.07 29.97
N ALA A 494 -0.15 10.15 29.23
CA ALA A 494 -0.36 8.72 29.37
C ALA A 494 0.90 8.06 29.95
N PRO A 495 0.80 7.23 31.01
CA PRO A 495 1.92 6.49 31.55
C PRO A 495 2.38 5.42 30.57
N VAL A 496 3.66 5.02 30.65
CA VAL A 496 4.25 4.06 29.72
C VAL A 496 4.73 2.83 30.47
N ILE A 497 4.24 1.66 30.08
CA ILE A 497 4.77 0.37 30.57
C ILE A 497 6.07 0.09 29.82
N THR A 498 7.08 -0.36 30.56
CA THR A 498 8.29 -0.92 29.99
C THR A 498 8.69 -2.18 30.74
N ARG A 499 9.67 -2.93 30.21
CA ARG A 499 10.12 -4.19 30.78
C ARG A 499 11.62 -4.16 31.04
N PHE A 500 12.07 -4.77 32.13
CA PHE A 500 13.48 -5.01 32.41
C PHE A 500 13.93 -6.39 31.93
N ALA A 501 15.24 -6.61 31.83
CA ALA A 501 15.81 -7.87 31.36
C ALA A 501 15.43 -9.10 32.22
N ASP A 502 15.13 -8.90 33.51
CA ASP A 502 14.66 -9.95 34.42
C ASP A 502 13.19 -10.33 34.21
N GLY A 503 12.50 -9.67 33.27
CA GLY A 503 11.10 -9.90 32.96
C GLY A 503 10.12 -9.03 33.75
N THR A 504 10.60 -8.16 34.65
CA THR A 504 9.75 -7.26 35.45
C THR A 504 9.19 -6.13 34.59
N TYR A 505 7.87 -5.96 34.57
CA TYR A 505 7.22 -4.80 33.98
C TYR A 505 7.11 -3.67 35.01
N VAL A 506 7.40 -2.45 34.58
CA VAL A 506 7.34 -1.23 35.38
C VAL A 506 6.55 -0.15 34.65
N LEU A 507 5.94 0.76 35.41
CA LEU A 507 5.14 1.86 34.86
C LEU A 507 5.89 3.19 34.98
N VAL A 508 6.36 3.72 33.86
CA VAL A 508 7.02 5.03 33.80
C VAL A 508 5.97 6.12 33.94
N THR A 509 6.19 7.03 34.88
CA THR A 509 5.23 8.07 35.26
C THR A 509 5.78 9.49 35.08
N SER A 510 7.11 9.64 34.96
CA SER A 510 7.74 10.95 34.77
C SER A 510 9.11 10.84 34.10
N TYR A 511 9.43 11.85 33.29
CA TYR A 511 10.71 12.03 32.63
C TYR A 511 11.05 13.51 32.46
N ASN A 512 12.30 13.91 32.72
CA ASN A 512 12.76 15.27 32.58
C ASN A 512 14.07 15.42 31.77
N GLY A 513 14.41 14.41 30.96
CA GLY A 513 15.63 14.40 30.18
C GLY A 513 16.84 13.81 30.90
N GLU A 514 16.90 13.90 32.23
CA GLU A 514 18.01 13.42 33.05
C GLU A 514 17.60 12.28 33.99
N ARG A 515 16.37 12.32 34.46
CA ARG A 515 15.84 11.39 35.46
C ARG A 515 14.50 10.80 35.02
N ILE A 516 14.31 9.55 35.41
CA ILE A 516 13.08 8.78 35.22
C ILE A 516 12.46 8.51 36.58
N ARG A 517 11.12 8.69 36.66
CA ARG A 517 10.34 8.24 37.81
C ARG A 517 9.40 7.14 37.34
N TYR A 518 9.40 6.03 38.01
CA TYR A 518 8.60 4.88 37.66
C TYR A 518 8.11 4.11 38.88
N ILE A 519 7.05 3.35 38.70
CA ILE A 519 6.49 2.43 39.70
C ILE A 519 6.93 1.03 39.32
N ASN A 520 7.65 0.37 40.22
CA ASN A 520 7.91 -1.06 40.17
C ASN A 520 6.84 -1.76 41.02
N PRO A 521 5.96 -2.60 40.46
CA PRO A 521 4.92 -3.27 41.25
C PRO A 521 5.45 -4.24 42.32
N LEU A 522 6.75 -4.50 42.35
CA LEU A 522 7.41 -5.26 43.43
C LEU A 522 7.72 -4.39 44.66
N GLU A 523 7.60 -3.07 44.53
CA GLU A 523 7.91 -2.07 45.55
C GLU A 523 6.67 -1.31 45.97
N THR A 524 6.67 -0.70 47.16
CA THR A 524 5.55 0.05 47.70
C THR A 524 5.63 1.58 47.43
N GLU A 525 6.79 2.02 46.96
CA GLU A 525 7.07 3.43 46.61
C GLU A 525 7.57 3.54 45.19
N ASP A 526 7.38 4.70 44.58
CA ASP A 526 7.95 4.97 43.28
C ASP A 526 9.48 5.21 43.37
N ILE A 527 10.14 4.89 42.27
CA ILE A 527 11.60 4.95 42.17
C ILE A 527 11.99 6.09 41.23
N VAL A 528 13.05 6.82 41.59
CA VAL A 528 13.66 7.85 40.75
C VAL A 528 15.12 7.50 40.54
N GLU A 529 15.51 7.27 39.28
CA GLU A 529 16.91 6.99 38.92
C GLU A 529 17.39 7.81 37.74
N SER A 530 18.67 7.71 37.42
CA SER A 530 19.24 8.39 36.26
C SER A 530 18.72 7.78 34.96
N ARG A 531 18.67 8.60 33.91
CA ARG A 531 18.32 8.14 32.57
C ARG A 531 19.21 6.97 32.12
N GLU A 532 20.52 7.14 32.27
CA GLU A 532 21.50 6.14 31.77
C GLU A 532 21.30 4.75 32.40
N GLU A 533 21.08 4.70 33.71
CA GLU A 533 20.84 3.43 34.41
C GLU A 533 19.53 2.80 33.98
N PHE A 534 18.46 3.58 33.88
CA PHE A 534 17.15 3.07 33.48
C PHE A 534 17.14 2.63 32.01
N GLU A 535 17.68 3.45 31.08
CA GLU A 535 17.77 3.15 29.66
C GLU A 535 18.52 1.84 29.40
N SER A 536 19.63 1.59 30.15
CA SER A 536 20.36 0.34 30.05
C SER A 536 19.49 -0.87 30.40
N LYS A 537 18.72 -0.80 31.49
CA LYS A 537 17.80 -1.90 31.91
C LYS A 537 16.72 -2.20 30.87
N VAL A 538 16.20 -1.17 30.21
CA VAL A 538 15.15 -1.30 29.20
C VAL A 538 15.74 -1.82 27.89
N LYS A 539 16.91 -1.34 27.48
CA LYS A 539 17.58 -1.79 26.26
C LYS A 539 17.91 -3.29 26.30
N ASP A 540 18.33 -3.78 27.43
CA ASP A 540 18.66 -5.20 27.63
C ASP A 540 17.42 -6.13 27.49
N SER A 541 16.21 -5.56 27.58
CA SER A 541 14.93 -6.29 27.38
C SER A 541 14.37 -6.16 25.97
N GLY A 542 15.04 -5.44 25.05
CA GLY A 542 14.58 -5.19 23.68
C GLY A 542 13.73 -3.94 23.51
N ASN A 543 13.83 -2.95 24.41
CA ASN A 543 13.10 -1.67 24.33
C ASN A 543 11.58 -1.85 24.26
N VAL A 544 11.02 -2.57 25.23
CA VAL A 544 9.57 -2.75 25.34
C VAL A 544 8.92 -1.45 25.80
N PHE A 545 7.98 -0.91 25.01
CA PHE A 545 7.21 0.29 25.33
C PHE A 545 5.75 0.10 24.96
N ILE A 546 4.87 0.07 25.97
CA ILE A 546 3.43 -0.15 25.81
C ILE A 546 2.70 1.00 26.50
N SER A 547 1.72 1.60 25.82
CA SER A 547 0.91 2.70 26.36
C SER A 547 -0.46 2.75 25.68
N TYR A 548 -1.08 3.92 25.64
CA TYR A 548 -2.34 4.16 24.95
C TYR A 548 -2.41 5.58 24.39
N VAL A 549 -3.24 5.78 23.38
CA VAL A 549 -3.55 7.10 22.80
C VAL A 549 -4.55 7.81 23.67
N ARG A 550 -4.22 9.04 24.07
CA ARG A 550 -5.07 9.89 24.91
C ARG A 550 -5.53 11.16 24.20
#